data_3de43af9be543d9f2bbccc1b2c9c5c4d
#
_entry.id   3de43af9be543d9f2bbccc1b2c9c5c4d
#
_cell.length_a   1.000
_cell.length_b   1.000
_cell.length_c   1.000
_cell.angle_alpha   90.00
_cell.angle_beta   90.00
_cell.angle_gamma   90.00
#
_symmetry.space_group_name_H-M   'P 1'
#
loop_
_entity.id
_entity.type
_entity.pdbx_description
1 polymer ?
#
loop_
_entity_poly.entity_id
_entity_poly.type
_entity_poly.pdbx_seq_one_letter_code
_entity_poly.pdbx_strand_id
1 'polypeptide(L)'
;PVTDNSKQHLILGGGEKFLHPNVDPSLLSGIMLNPMQQSEPSKIALFSAAQYAWKQWKSEEEAKKVNDIAFNFVETGKFTDSETSVAFRELGKHMINQNMDGRVVKLEESVELAPKLATFMSKLKAGQDVSAEREGLRAEFAKLKAAAQLYKASGDEKMRAQIHYWLDNTIDQMDALSALLDGTEAIEKNDSAKLWDSYYKGLKLYEQSQTYTFHYVDHDERAELGVQHIRPFLLGLREILATEVQKALHPDQVISTFITNRTGVEGGLAEVTDGDLGTHALIKSPNSIKTGDYIGLKFNKAVPLQNLTFAMGTQANPRDTFNNAKVEYLNENDEWVTLSEPSYTGNEPLLKFENLNINAKAVRMIATSDRENTWFAVREIAVNRPVEVSRPKQAATVTISPNLMYKYNTTVGQITDGRDNTEAMLANADRTDT
;
A
#
# COMPACT_ATOMS: atom_id res chain seq x y z
N PRO A 1 7.55 -8.36 22.51
CA PRO A 1 6.25 -7.73 22.63
C PRO A 1 5.72 -7.38 21.27
N VAL A 2 5.47 -8.33 20.38
CA VAL A 2 5.26 -7.90 18.99
C VAL A 2 4.36 -8.86 18.24
N THR A 3 4.13 -10.00 18.81
CA THR A 3 3.40 -11.09 18.18
C THR A 3 1.95 -10.74 17.89
N ASP A 4 1.30 -9.95 18.73
CA ASP A 4 -0.14 -9.67 18.60
C ASP A 4 -0.47 -8.63 17.53
N ASN A 5 0.50 -7.80 17.13
CA ASN A 5 0.32 -6.75 16.15
C ASN A 5 1.09 -6.98 14.84
N SER A 6 1.85 -8.06 14.74
CA SER A 6 2.69 -8.38 13.58
C SER A 6 2.66 -9.86 13.25
N LYS A 7 1.52 -10.50 13.45
CA LYS A 7 1.32 -11.95 13.30
C LYS A 7 1.75 -12.47 11.93
N GLN A 8 1.51 -11.67 10.91
CA GLN A 8 1.79 -11.98 9.50
C GLN A 8 3.26 -11.78 9.10
N HIS A 9 4.07 -11.16 9.97
CA HIS A 9 5.45 -10.80 9.68
C HIS A 9 6.44 -11.53 10.58
N LEU A 10 7.57 -11.92 10.01
CA LEU A 10 8.71 -12.39 10.76
C LEU A 10 9.61 -11.19 11.11
N ILE A 11 9.74 -10.89 12.41
CA ILE A 11 10.60 -9.81 12.89
C ILE A 11 11.99 -10.37 13.15
N LEU A 12 12.89 -10.20 12.18
CA LEU A 12 14.21 -10.79 12.16
C LEU A 12 15.34 -9.77 12.40
N GLY A 13 14.98 -8.52 12.69
CA GLY A 13 15.96 -7.45 12.89
C GLY A 13 15.43 -6.32 13.75
N GLY A 14 16.07 -5.15 13.70
CA GLY A 14 15.64 -3.94 14.40
C GLY A 14 16.00 -3.90 15.88
N GLY A 15 16.81 -4.84 16.36
CA GLY A 15 17.26 -4.88 17.75
C GLY A 15 17.92 -3.57 18.22
N GLU A 16 18.62 -2.90 17.32
CA GLU A 16 19.28 -1.60 17.54
C GLU A 16 18.29 -0.46 17.87
N LYS A 17 17.03 -0.61 17.52
CA LYS A 17 15.98 0.38 17.81
C LYS A 17 15.35 0.20 19.19
N PHE A 18 15.41 -1.02 19.74
CA PHE A 18 14.84 -1.34 21.06
C PHE A 18 15.91 -1.41 22.16
N LEU A 19 17.11 -1.88 21.82
CA LEU A 19 18.23 -2.07 22.70
C LEU A 19 19.28 -1.02 22.37
N HIS A 20 19.00 0.21 22.82
CA HIS A 20 19.81 1.38 22.45
C HIS A 20 21.23 1.29 23.01
N PRO A 21 22.29 1.64 22.24
CA PRO A 21 23.68 1.53 22.67
C PRO A 21 24.06 2.44 23.86
N ASN A 22 23.31 3.49 24.09
CA ASN A 22 23.62 4.50 25.11
C ASN A 22 22.80 4.36 26.41
N VAL A 23 22.12 3.22 26.61
CA VAL A 23 21.43 2.96 27.86
C VAL A 23 22.46 2.66 28.96
N ASP A 24 22.35 3.35 30.09
CA ASP A 24 23.15 3.02 31.27
C ASP A 24 22.79 1.64 31.78
N PRO A 25 23.71 0.65 31.75
CA PRO A 25 23.39 -0.72 32.19
C PRO A 25 23.01 -0.79 33.69
N SER A 26 23.40 0.17 34.49
CA SER A 26 23.02 0.22 35.91
C SER A 26 21.52 0.47 36.13
N LEU A 27 20.84 0.99 35.13
CA LEU A 27 19.39 1.24 35.16
C LEU A 27 18.56 0.01 34.76
N LEU A 28 19.20 -1.07 34.28
CA LEU A 28 18.54 -2.27 33.81
C LEU A 28 18.75 -3.43 34.77
N SER A 29 17.69 -3.98 35.36
CA SER A 29 17.76 -5.20 36.16
C SER A 29 17.78 -6.48 35.29
N GLY A 30 17.42 -6.38 34.02
CA GLY A 30 17.37 -7.49 33.07
C GLY A 30 16.53 -7.16 31.84
N ILE A 31 16.45 -8.12 30.93
CA ILE A 31 15.67 -8.03 29.70
C ILE A 31 14.66 -9.19 29.69
N MET A 32 13.40 -8.87 29.51
CA MET A 32 12.34 -9.85 29.29
C MET A 32 11.95 -9.82 27.82
N LEU A 33 11.95 -10.99 27.19
CA LEU A 33 11.63 -11.15 25.76
C LEU A 33 10.31 -11.89 25.61
N ASN A 34 9.47 -11.44 24.70
CA ASN A 34 8.27 -12.10 24.24
C ASN A 34 8.47 -12.48 22.76
N PRO A 35 8.88 -13.73 22.46
CA PRO A 35 9.19 -14.16 21.10
C PRO A 35 7.92 -14.30 20.25
N MET A 36 8.10 -14.42 18.93
CA MET A 36 7.02 -14.75 18.00
C MET A 36 6.51 -16.17 18.23
N GLN A 37 5.32 -16.48 17.66
CA GLN A 37 4.77 -17.84 17.64
C GLN A 37 5.76 -18.83 16.97
N GLN A 38 6.42 -18.39 15.90
CA GLN A 38 7.45 -19.16 15.21
C GLN A 38 8.73 -19.15 16.04
N SER A 39 8.97 -20.24 16.75
CA SER A 39 10.08 -20.34 17.70
C SER A 39 11.46 -20.31 17.02
N GLU A 40 11.61 -20.94 15.86
CA GLU A 40 12.88 -20.98 15.16
C GLU A 40 13.33 -19.61 14.66
N PRO A 41 12.55 -18.85 13.89
CA PRO A 41 12.95 -17.50 13.48
C PRO A 41 13.09 -16.54 14.66
N SER A 42 12.40 -16.76 15.78
CA SER A 42 12.57 -15.96 16.99
C SER A 42 13.98 -16.01 17.54
N LYS A 43 14.72 -17.09 17.30
CA LYS A 43 16.11 -17.25 17.77
C LYS A 43 17.05 -16.16 17.25
N ILE A 44 16.76 -15.55 16.09
CA ILE A 44 17.55 -14.44 15.55
C ILE A 44 17.53 -13.24 16.52
N ALA A 45 16.32 -12.78 16.87
CA ALA A 45 16.17 -11.67 17.81
C ALA A 45 16.62 -12.04 19.24
N LEU A 46 16.35 -13.29 19.68
CA LEU A 46 16.79 -13.78 20.98
C LEU A 46 18.32 -13.79 21.10
N PHE A 47 19.05 -14.22 20.05
CA PHE A 47 20.49 -14.18 20.02
C PHE A 47 21.03 -12.75 20.18
N SER A 48 20.48 -11.81 19.40
CA SER A 48 20.88 -10.40 19.45
C SER A 48 20.63 -9.80 20.84
N ALA A 49 19.49 -10.10 21.45
CA ALA A 49 19.15 -9.61 22.78
C ALA A 49 20.03 -10.24 23.88
N ALA A 50 20.33 -11.53 23.78
CA ALA A 50 21.26 -12.20 24.71
C ALA A 50 22.67 -11.62 24.60
N GLN A 51 23.13 -11.36 23.38
CA GLN A 51 24.44 -10.73 23.17
C GLN A 51 24.48 -9.32 23.76
N TYR A 52 23.40 -8.52 23.60
CA TYR A 52 23.32 -7.22 24.24
C TYR A 52 23.33 -7.29 25.77
N ALA A 53 22.62 -8.24 26.34
CA ALA A 53 22.61 -8.44 27.82
C ALA A 53 23.98 -8.85 28.35
N TRP A 54 24.77 -9.62 27.57
CA TRP A 54 26.11 -10.02 27.94
C TRP A 54 27.13 -8.90 27.76
N LYS A 55 27.06 -8.21 26.62
CA LYS A 55 27.94 -7.09 26.25
C LYS A 55 27.17 -6.12 25.38
N GLN A 56 26.75 -5.03 26.00
CA GLN A 56 26.05 -3.95 25.31
C GLN A 56 26.88 -3.44 24.11
N TRP A 57 26.29 -3.38 22.94
CA TRP A 57 26.91 -2.74 21.78
C TRP A 57 27.00 -1.24 21.93
N LYS A 58 27.97 -0.63 21.27
CA LYS A 58 28.29 0.80 21.40
C LYS A 58 27.74 1.65 20.28
N SER A 59 27.19 1.04 19.23
CA SER A 59 26.62 1.72 18.08
C SER A 59 25.56 0.84 17.39
N GLU A 60 24.72 1.46 16.58
CA GLU A 60 23.77 0.75 15.72
C GLU A 60 24.48 -0.18 14.70
N GLU A 61 25.67 0.22 14.25
CA GLU A 61 26.46 -0.59 13.33
C GLU A 61 26.96 -1.88 14.01
N GLU A 62 27.40 -1.80 15.27
CA GLU A 62 27.77 -3.00 16.05
C GLU A 62 26.55 -3.90 16.26
N ALA A 63 25.38 -3.33 16.56
CA ALA A 63 24.13 -4.06 16.69
C ALA A 63 23.75 -4.81 15.39
N LYS A 64 23.90 -4.17 14.24
CA LYS A 64 23.65 -4.80 12.93
C LYS A 64 24.60 -5.97 12.66
N LYS A 65 25.89 -5.81 12.99
CA LYS A 65 26.87 -6.91 12.89
C LYS A 65 26.50 -8.09 13.80
N VAL A 66 26.02 -7.83 15.01
CA VAL A 66 25.54 -8.87 15.90
C VAL A 66 24.33 -9.57 15.31
N ASN A 67 23.40 -8.84 14.71
CA ASN A 67 22.24 -9.42 14.04
C ASN A 67 22.65 -10.29 12.84
N ASP A 68 23.61 -9.86 12.03
CA ASP A 68 24.15 -10.67 10.92
C ASP A 68 24.77 -11.99 11.44
N ILE A 69 25.51 -11.93 12.53
CA ILE A 69 26.07 -13.12 13.20
C ILE A 69 24.95 -14.03 13.74
N ALA A 70 23.83 -13.44 14.20
CA ALA A 70 22.70 -14.22 14.67
C ALA A 70 22.13 -15.14 13.58
N PHE A 71 22.00 -14.65 12.34
CA PHE A 71 21.59 -15.47 11.19
C PHE A 71 22.56 -16.63 10.96
N ASN A 72 23.88 -16.38 11.00
CA ASN A 72 24.89 -17.40 10.80
C ASN A 72 24.81 -18.48 11.90
N PHE A 73 24.75 -18.05 13.16
CA PHE A 73 24.75 -18.96 14.29
C PHE A 73 23.48 -19.79 14.39
N VAL A 74 22.33 -19.18 14.17
CA VAL A 74 21.04 -19.89 14.22
C VAL A 74 20.94 -20.90 13.09
N GLU A 75 21.46 -20.58 11.91
CA GLU A 75 21.41 -21.46 10.73
C GLU A 75 22.40 -22.64 10.84
N THR A 76 23.61 -22.38 11.28
CA THR A 76 24.69 -23.37 11.16
C THR A 76 25.41 -23.71 12.47
N GLY A 77 25.13 -23.01 13.56
CA GLY A 77 25.90 -23.07 14.80
C GLY A 77 27.30 -22.42 14.70
N LYS A 78 27.58 -21.70 13.60
CA LYS A 78 28.86 -21.02 13.34
C LYS A 78 28.65 -19.52 13.24
N PHE A 79 29.73 -18.76 13.48
CA PHE A 79 29.69 -17.29 13.37
C PHE A 79 30.06 -16.75 11.98
N THR A 80 30.38 -17.64 11.04
CA THR A 80 30.76 -17.31 9.67
C THR A 80 29.58 -17.50 8.71
N ASP A 81 29.57 -16.72 7.66
CA ASP A 81 28.55 -16.80 6.60
C ASP A 81 28.52 -18.21 5.97
N SER A 82 27.31 -18.64 5.67
CA SER A 82 26.97 -19.74 4.77
C SER A 82 26.05 -19.25 3.68
N GLU A 83 25.91 -19.98 2.58
CA GLU A 83 24.99 -19.61 1.52
C GLU A 83 23.55 -19.45 2.04
N THR A 84 23.11 -20.36 2.92
CA THR A 84 21.76 -20.34 3.50
C THR A 84 21.58 -19.21 4.51
N SER A 85 22.57 -18.92 5.35
CA SER A 85 22.47 -17.79 6.29
C SER A 85 22.45 -16.44 5.58
N VAL A 86 23.22 -16.29 4.51
CA VAL A 86 23.22 -15.09 3.65
C VAL A 86 21.86 -14.93 2.94
N ALA A 87 21.31 -16.02 2.40
CA ALA A 87 20.00 -16.01 1.76
C ALA A 87 18.89 -15.63 2.76
N PHE A 88 18.90 -16.21 3.96
CA PHE A 88 17.89 -15.90 4.97
C PHE A 88 18.02 -14.47 5.49
N ARG A 89 19.23 -13.98 5.67
CA ARG A 89 19.48 -12.58 6.04
C ARG A 89 18.97 -11.61 4.97
N GLU A 90 19.15 -11.94 3.69
CA GLU A 90 18.59 -11.12 2.60
C GLU A 90 17.07 -11.05 2.68
N LEU A 91 16.40 -12.17 2.86
CA LEU A 91 14.94 -12.22 3.06
C LEU A 91 14.50 -11.43 4.28
N GLY A 92 15.25 -11.53 5.38
CA GLY A 92 14.98 -10.82 6.63
C GLY A 92 14.89 -9.31 6.50
N LYS A 93 15.64 -8.71 5.56
CA LYS A 93 15.56 -7.26 5.28
C LYS A 93 14.17 -6.79 4.83
N HIS A 94 13.37 -7.71 4.29
CA HIS A 94 12.03 -7.40 3.74
C HIS A 94 10.89 -7.94 4.62
N MET A 95 11.22 -8.45 5.80
CA MET A 95 10.26 -9.00 6.78
C MET A 95 10.19 -8.19 8.07
N ILE A 96 10.99 -7.16 8.22
CA ILE A 96 11.06 -6.30 9.41
C ILE A 96 9.95 -5.25 9.31
N ASN A 97 8.71 -5.65 9.41
CA ASN A 97 7.63 -4.68 9.54
C ASN A 97 7.00 -4.79 10.90
N GLN A 98 7.08 -3.71 11.66
CA GLN A 98 6.35 -3.55 12.89
C GLN A 98 5.57 -2.24 12.84
N ASN A 99 4.29 -2.37 12.62
CA ASN A 99 3.36 -1.24 12.66
C ASN A 99 2.64 -1.20 14.01
N MET A 100 3.42 -1.24 15.10
CA MET A 100 2.86 -1.02 16.42
C MET A 100 2.50 0.46 16.58
N ASP A 101 1.55 0.73 17.47
CA ASP A 101 1.13 2.03 17.96
C ASP A 101 2.22 3.10 17.78
N GLY A 102 1.89 4.26 17.22
CA GLY A 102 2.83 5.34 16.90
C GLY A 102 3.69 5.86 18.06
N ARG A 103 3.52 5.30 19.26
CA ARG A 103 4.35 5.51 20.44
C ARG A 103 5.56 4.57 20.52
N VAL A 104 5.63 3.55 19.67
CA VAL A 104 6.72 2.58 19.62
C VAL A 104 7.60 2.86 18.40
N VAL A 105 8.88 2.54 18.51
CA VAL A 105 9.83 2.69 17.42
C VAL A 105 9.35 1.93 16.20
N LYS A 106 9.19 2.64 15.08
CA LYS A 106 8.85 2.06 13.80
C LYS A 106 10.06 1.31 13.26
N LEU A 107 9.89 0.03 13.01
CA LEU A 107 10.89 -0.75 12.27
C LEU A 107 10.65 -0.58 10.77
N GLU A 108 11.71 -0.29 10.05
CA GLU A 108 11.68 -0.15 8.60
C GLU A 108 12.14 -1.44 7.94
N GLU A 109 11.50 -1.77 6.84
CA GLU A 109 11.88 -2.88 5.96
C GLU A 109 12.33 -2.37 4.60
N SER A 110 13.05 -3.20 3.86
CA SER A 110 13.41 -2.90 2.45
C SER A 110 14.15 -1.58 2.26
N VAL A 111 14.94 -1.13 3.25
CA VAL A 111 15.57 0.19 3.29
C VAL A 111 16.36 0.51 2.01
N GLU A 112 17.08 -0.49 1.46
CA GLU A 112 17.89 -0.33 0.24
C GLU A 112 17.03 -0.39 -1.04
N LEU A 113 15.91 -1.12 -1.01
CA LEU A 113 15.02 -1.32 -2.15
C LEU A 113 13.98 -0.21 -2.28
N ALA A 114 13.46 0.30 -1.16
CA ALA A 114 12.39 1.29 -1.12
C ALA A 114 12.64 2.53 -2.00
N PRO A 115 13.81 3.18 -1.99
CA PRO A 115 14.08 4.32 -2.87
C PRO A 115 14.09 3.95 -4.36
N LYS A 116 14.50 2.72 -4.72
CA LYS A 116 14.48 2.23 -6.10
C LYS A 116 13.04 2.05 -6.59
N LEU A 117 12.17 1.46 -5.75
CA LEU A 117 10.75 1.32 -6.03
C LEU A 117 10.06 2.68 -6.21
N ALA A 118 10.35 3.62 -5.32
CA ALA A 118 9.79 4.98 -5.38
C ALA A 118 10.24 5.74 -6.63
N THR A 119 11.52 5.64 -7.00
CA THR A 119 12.08 6.28 -8.19
C THR A 119 11.43 5.74 -9.46
N PHE A 120 11.35 4.42 -9.59
CA PHE A 120 10.68 3.77 -10.72
C PHE A 120 9.22 4.24 -10.87
N MET A 121 8.46 4.16 -9.77
CA MET A 121 7.04 4.54 -9.77
C MET A 121 6.83 6.02 -10.13
N SER A 122 7.67 6.90 -9.59
CA SER A 122 7.62 8.34 -9.88
C SER A 122 7.87 8.63 -11.36
N LYS A 123 8.92 8.04 -11.94
CA LYS A 123 9.25 8.19 -13.37
C LYS A 123 8.16 7.60 -14.26
N LEU A 124 7.65 6.40 -13.93
CA LEU A 124 6.60 5.75 -14.70
C LEU A 124 5.34 6.61 -14.75
N LYS A 125 4.90 7.14 -13.60
CA LYS A 125 3.74 8.05 -13.53
C LYS A 125 3.96 9.37 -14.28
N ALA A 126 5.20 9.83 -14.37
CA ALA A 126 5.57 11.02 -15.12
C ALA A 126 5.75 10.76 -16.64
N GLY A 127 5.57 9.52 -17.10
CA GLY A 127 5.79 9.14 -18.51
C GLY A 127 7.24 9.23 -18.96
N GLN A 128 8.18 9.13 -18.02
CA GLN A 128 9.61 9.15 -18.30
C GLN A 128 10.13 7.75 -18.64
N ASP A 129 11.28 7.66 -19.30
CA ASP A 129 11.96 6.38 -19.51
C ASP A 129 12.35 5.75 -18.18
N VAL A 130 11.96 4.48 -18.01
CA VAL A 130 12.21 3.66 -16.82
C VAL A 130 12.98 2.38 -17.11
N SER A 131 13.57 2.26 -18.30
CA SER A 131 14.24 1.04 -18.76
C SER A 131 15.37 0.61 -17.84
N ALA A 132 16.20 1.55 -17.39
CA ALA A 132 17.31 1.27 -16.49
C ALA A 132 16.83 0.86 -15.09
N GLU A 133 15.85 1.58 -14.55
CA GLU A 133 15.24 1.25 -13.25
C GLU A 133 14.53 -0.11 -13.30
N ARG A 134 13.85 -0.42 -14.42
CA ARG A 134 13.19 -1.71 -14.65
C ARG A 134 14.18 -2.87 -14.58
N GLU A 135 15.29 -2.78 -15.28
CA GLU A 135 16.33 -3.82 -15.23
C GLU A 135 16.95 -3.94 -13.83
N GLY A 136 17.18 -2.82 -13.15
CA GLY A 136 17.64 -2.83 -11.75
C GLY A 136 16.66 -3.56 -10.81
N LEU A 137 15.35 -3.29 -10.95
CA LEU A 137 14.32 -3.96 -10.15
C LEU A 137 14.16 -5.44 -10.49
N ARG A 138 14.28 -5.83 -11.77
CA ARG A 138 14.31 -7.24 -12.18
C ARG A 138 15.44 -8.01 -11.49
N ALA A 139 16.63 -7.41 -11.42
CA ALA A 139 17.76 -8.02 -10.75
C ALA A 139 17.51 -8.18 -9.23
N GLU A 140 16.94 -7.16 -8.58
CA GLU A 140 16.60 -7.25 -7.15
C GLU A 140 15.53 -8.33 -6.89
N PHE A 141 14.46 -8.39 -7.67
CA PHE A 141 13.41 -9.39 -7.52
C PHE A 141 13.93 -10.82 -7.82
N ALA A 142 14.79 -10.97 -8.83
CA ALA A 142 15.43 -12.24 -9.13
C ALA A 142 16.34 -12.70 -7.97
N LYS A 143 17.09 -11.77 -7.34
CA LYS A 143 17.92 -12.02 -6.16
C LYS A 143 17.08 -12.50 -4.97
N LEU A 144 15.98 -11.81 -4.66
CA LEU A 144 15.08 -12.20 -3.58
C LEU A 144 14.43 -13.56 -3.82
N LYS A 145 13.96 -13.80 -5.04
CA LYS A 145 13.42 -15.11 -5.43
C LYS A 145 14.45 -16.22 -5.28
N ALA A 146 15.66 -16.00 -5.78
CA ALA A 146 16.76 -16.97 -5.66
C ALA A 146 17.11 -17.27 -4.20
N ALA A 147 17.13 -16.24 -3.34
CA ALA A 147 17.35 -16.41 -1.91
C ALA A 147 16.25 -17.27 -1.26
N ALA A 148 14.98 -17.03 -1.59
CA ALA A 148 13.87 -17.82 -1.08
C ALA A 148 13.92 -19.27 -1.58
N GLN A 149 14.23 -19.49 -2.85
CA GLN A 149 14.39 -20.83 -3.44
C GLN A 149 15.55 -21.60 -2.83
N LEU A 150 16.72 -20.96 -2.68
CA LEU A 150 17.90 -21.55 -2.06
C LEU A 150 17.59 -21.96 -0.61
N TYR A 151 16.99 -21.04 0.15
CA TYR A 151 16.66 -21.32 1.55
C TYR A 151 15.62 -22.43 1.67
N LYS A 152 14.58 -22.42 0.81
CA LYS A 152 13.56 -23.47 0.75
C LYS A 152 14.16 -24.85 0.44
N ALA A 153 15.22 -24.91 -0.37
CA ALA A 153 15.88 -26.16 -0.75
C ALA A 153 16.86 -26.66 0.32
N SER A 154 17.63 -25.75 0.94
CA SER A 154 18.86 -26.11 1.66
C SER A 154 19.02 -25.49 3.06
N GLY A 155 18.10 -24.62 3.51
CA GLY A 155 18.13 -24.03 4.85
C GLY A 155 17.89 -25.05 5.96
N ASP A 156 18.10 -24.64 7.22
CA ASP A 156 17.84 -25.47 8.38
C ASP A 156 16.42 -26.07 8.34
N GLU A 157 16.29 -27.36 8.58
CA GLU A 157 15.02 -28.09 8.44
C GLU A 157 13.94 -27.56 9.37
N LYS A 158 14.26 -27.26 10.62
CA LYS A 158 13.30 -26.78 11.60
C LYS A 158 12.83 -25.35 11.26
N MET A 159 13.77 -24.53 10.83
CA MET A 159 13.47 -23.17 10.37
C MET A 159 12.56 -23.21 9.15
N ARG A 160 12.91 -23.98 8.12
CA ARG A 160 12.07 -24.14 6.91
C ARG A 160 10.67 -24.64 7.22
N ALA A 161 10.53 -25.57 8.14
CA ALA A 161 9.21 -26.08 8.54
C ALA A 161 8.30 -24.99 9.10
N GLN A 162 8.85 -23.96 9.73
CA GLN A 162 8.08 -22.86 10.32
C GLN A 162 7.87 -21.68 9.39
N ILE A 163 8.75 -21.44 8.41
CA ILE A 163 8.70 -20.25 7.55
C ILE A 163 8.35 -20.51 6.09
N HIS A 164 8.02 -21.75 5.70
CA HIS A 164 7.77 -22.11 4.30
C HIS A 164 6.68 -21.24 3.63
N TYR A 165 5.66 -20.81 4.35
CA TYR A 165 4.63 -19.91 3.84
C TYR A 165 5.21 -18.56 3.38
N TRP A 166 6.16 -18.01 4.12
CA TRP A 166 6.85 -16.76 3.74
C TRP A 166 7.77 -16.96 2.55
N LEU A 167 8.41 -18.14 2.45
CA LEU A 167 9.27 -18.47 1.30
C LEU A 167 8.43 -18.60 0.03
N ASP A 168 7.29 -19.29 0.09
CA ASP A 168 6.38 -19.46 -1.04
C ASP A 168 5.73 -18.12 -1.44
N ASN A 169 5.29 -17.33 -0.47
CA ASN A 169 4.80 -15.98 -0.71
C ASN A 169 5.85 -15.13 -1.43
N THR A 170 7.11 -15.17 -0.98
CA THR A 170 8.20 -14.41 -1.60
C THR A 170 8.39 -14.81 -3.06
N ILE A 171 8.45 -16.11 -3.35
CA ILE A 171 8.66 -16.63 -4.71
C ILE A 171 7.56 -16.11 -5.65
N ASP A 172 6.30 -16.31 -5.28
CA ASP A 172 5.17 -15.94 -6.12
C ASP A 172 5.03 -14.41 -6.24
N GLN A 173 5.31 -13.68 -5.17
CA GLN A 173 5.27 -12.21 -5.19
C GLN A 173 6.36 -11.61 -6.09
N MET A 174 7.58 -12.18 -6.08
CA MET A 174 8.66 -11.75 -6.98
C MET A 174 8.36 -12.10 -8.43
N ASP A 175 7.73 -13.24 -8.70
CA ASP A 175 7.26 -13.61 -10.04
C ASP A 175 6.12 -12.71 -10.51
N ALA A 176 5.19 -12.34 -9.62
CA ALA A 176 4.14 -11.39 -9.92
C ALA A 176 4.73 -10.02 -10.31
N LEU A 177 5.66 -9.51 -9.52
CA LEU A 177 6.35 -8.25 -9.79
C LEU A 177 7.12 -8.28 -11.12
N SER A 178 7.82 -9.37 -11.41
CA SER A 178 8.53 -9.53 -12.68
C SER A 178 7.57 -9.50 -13.88
N ALA A 179 6.42 -10.18 -13.77
CA ALA A 179 5.38 -10.14 -14.80
C ALA A 179 4.79 -8.74 -14.98
N LEU A 180 4.53 -8.02 -13.87
CA LEU A 180 4.02 -6.64 -13.95
C LEU A 180 5.05 -5.68 -14.56
N LEU A 181 6.34 -5.86 -14.28
CA LEU A 181 7.41 -5.09 -14.97
C LEU A 181 7.44 -5.36 -16.48
N ASP A 182 7.21 -6.62 -16.91
CA ASP A 182 7.05 -6.96 -18.33
C ASP A 182 5.85 -6.21 -18.95
N GLY A 183 4.78 -6.04 -18.19
CA GLY A 183 3.63 -5.25 -18.61
C GLY A 183 3.96 -3.78 -18.83
N THR A 184 4.81 -3.17 -18.00
CA THR A 184 5.26 -1.78 -18.23
C THR A 184 6.10 -1.63 -19.51
N GLU A 185 6.90 -2.63 -19.85
CA GLU A 185 7.64 -2.68 -21.08
C GLU A 185 6.72 -2.85 -22.32
N ALA A 186 5.65 -3.65 -22.16
CA ALA A 186 4.66 -3.83 -23.20
C ALA A 186 3.89 -2.54 -23.53
N ILE A 187 3.63 -1.67 -22.54
CA ILE A 187 3.05 -0.34 -22.74
C ILE A 187 3.96 0.50 -23.64
N GLU A 188 5.25 0.58 -23.35
CA GLU A 188 6.23 1.35 -24.13
C GLU A 188 6.31 0.87 -25.59
N LYS A 189 6.16 -0.45 -25.79
CA LYS A 189 6.19 -1.08 -27.11
C LYS A 189 4.84 -1.10 -27.83
N ASN A 190 3.78 -0.58 -27.21
CA ASN A 190 2.39 -0.67 -27.69
C ASN A 190 1.95 -2.10 -28.02
N ASP A 191 2.43 -3.09 -27.23
CA ASP A 191 2.11 -4.51 -27.39
C ASP A 191 0.96 -4.88 -26.44
N SER A 192 -0.28 -4.73 -26.92
CA SER A 192 -1.49 -4.97 -26.14
C SER A 192 -1.66 -6.45 -25.74
N ALA A 193 -1.19 -7.39 -26.56
CA ALA A 193 -1.28 -8.81 -26.24
C ALA A 193 -0.34 -9.15 -25.08
N LYS A 194 0.92 -8.72 -25.15
CA LYS A 194 1.90 -8.91 -24.07
C LYS A 194 1.49 -8.15 -22.82
N LEU A 195 0.90 -6.96 -22.96
CA LEU A 195 0.37 -6.20 -21.82
C LEU A 195 -0.69 -7.02 -21.06
N TRP A 196 -1.66 -7.57 -21.76
CA TRP A 196 -2.70 -8.42 -21.19
C TRP A 196 -2.12 -9.66 -20.50
N ASP A 197 -1.27 -10.40 -21.20
CA ASP A 197 -0.66 -11.62 -20.65
C ASP A 197 0.17 -11.35 -19.40
N SER A 198 0.95 -10.27 -19.42
CA SER A 198 1.78 -9.86 -18.30
C SER A 198 0.94 -9.43 -17.09
N TYR A 199 -0.09 -8.62 -17.33
CA TYR A 199 -1.03 -8.19 -16.29
C TYR A 199 -1.75 -9.39 -15.65
N TYR A 200 -2.33 -10.27 -16.48
CA TYR A 200 -3.07 -11.43 -16.00
C TYR A 200 -2.17 -12.41 -15.24
N LYS A 201 -0.97 -12.68 -15.73
CA LYS A 201 0.03 -13.49 -15.04
C LYS A 201 0.41 -12.89 -13.68
N GLY A 202 0.71 -11.59 -13.66
CA GLY A 202 1.04 -10.87 -12.43
C GLY A 202 -0.09 -10.91 -11.41
N LEU A 203 -1.35 -10.71 -11.85
CA LEU A 203 -2.53 -10.80 -11.01
C LEU A 203 -2.68 -12.21 -10.40
N LYS A 204 -2.58 -13.27 -11.22
CA LYS A 204 -2.72 -14.67 -10.76
C LYS A 204 -1.66 -15.05 -9.74
N LEU A 205 -0.41 -14.68 -9.98
CA LEU A 205 0.68 -14.96 -9.05
C LEU A 205 0.53 -14.17 -7.73
N TYR A 206 0.06 -12.92 -7.82
CA TYR A 206 -0.26 -12.16 -6.63
C TYR A 206 -1.40 -12.79 -5.84
N GLU A 207 -2.51 -13.18 -6.48
CA GLU A 207 -3.61 -13.91 -5.84
C GLU A 207 -3.11 -15.19 -5.17
N GLN A 208 -2.26 -15.96 -5.86
CA GLN A 208 -1.64 -17.16 -5.29
C GLN A 208 -0.80 -16.82 -4.05
N SER A 209 0.00 -15.75 -4.09
CA SER A 209 0.80 -15.34 -2.94
C SER A 209 -0.04 -15.01 -1.70
N GLN A 210 -1.30 -14.63 -1.87
CA GLN A 210 -2.22 -14.32 -0.76
C GLN A 210 -2.87 -15.58 -0.14
N THR A 211 -2.66 -16.77 -0.70
CA THR A 211 -3.22 -18.02 -0.18
C THR A 211 -2.35 -18.70 0.87
N TYR A 212 -1.11 -18.25 1.05
CA TYR A 212 -0.19 -18.85 2.02
C TYR A 212 -0.52 -18.37 3.42
N THR A 213 -1.20 -19.26 4.16
CA THR A 213 -1.69 -18.98 5.52
C THR A 213 -1.07 -19.96 6.52
N PHE A 214 -1.00 -19.53 7.75
CA PHE A 214 -0.62 -20.37 8.90
C PHE A 214 -1.64 -20.19 10.03
N HIS A 215 -1.81 -21.23 10.83
CA HIS A 215 -2.73 -21.19 11.96
C HIS A 215 -2.15 -20.37 13.11
N TYR A 216 -2.92 -19.41 13.61
CA TYR A 216 -2.55 -18.57 14.74
C TYR A 216 -3.68 -18.60 15.79
N VAL A 217 -3.41 -19.24 16.90
CA VAL A 217 -4.31 -19.39 18.06
C VAL A 217 -5.68 -19.96 17.67
N ASP A 218 -6.54 -19.18 17.06
CA ASP A 218 -7.95 -19.50 16.75
C ASP A 218 -8.38 -19.14 15.33
N HIS A 219 -7.46 -18.63 14.50
CA HIS A 219 -7.73 -18.25 13.12
C HIS A 219 -6.48 -18.42 12.24
N ASP A 220 -6.66 -18.30 10.94
CA ASP A 220 -5.57 -18.34 9.98
C ASP A 220 -5.10 -16.93 9.66
N GLU A 221 -3.78 -16.74 9.67
CA GLU A 221 -3.09 -15.51 9.28
C GLU A 221 -2.32 -15.73 7.99
N ARG A 222 -2.22 -14.71 7.14
CA ARG A 222 -1.40 -14.77 5.93
C ARG A 222 0.06 -14.49 6.26
N ALA A 223 0.94 -15.23 5.60
CA ALA A 223 2.35 -14.89 5.56
C ALA A 223 2.54 -13.66 4.64
N GLU A 224 3.15 -12.60 5.13
CA GLU A 224 3.35 -11.35 4.38
C GLU A 224 4.81 -10.96 4.28
N LEU A 225 5.21 -10.44 3.11
CA LEU A 225 6.53 -9.90 2.83
C LEU A 225 6.39 -8.48 2.28
N GLY A 226 7.27 -7.57 2.73
CA GLY A 226 7.43 -6.25 2.12
C GLY A 226 6.21 -5.34 2.20
N VAL A 227 5.49 -5.38 3.32
CA VAL A 227 4.20 -4.69 3.50
C VAL A 227 4.32 -3.17 3.45
N GLN A 228 5.47 -2.62 3.86
CA GLN A 228 5.67 -1.16 3.82
C GLN A 228 5.97 -0.64 2.41
N HIS A 229 6.66 -1.41 1.57
CA HIS A 229 7.18 -0.90 0.30
C HIS A 229 6.90 -1.81 -0.90
N ILE A 230 7.19 -3.11 -0.79
CA ILE A 230 7.07 -4.04 -1.93
C ILE A 230 5.61 -4.25 -2.31
N ARG A 231 4.76 -4.54 -1.34
CA ARG A 231 3.32 -4.75 -1.60
C ARG A 231 2.63 -3.49 -2.13
N PRO A 232 2.80 -2.28 -1.56
CA PRO A 232 2.24 -1.06 -2.14
C PRO A 232 2.74 -0.78 -3.56
N PHE A 233 4.02 -1.07 -3.86
CA PHE A 233 4.56 -0.96 -5.20
C PHE A 233 3.88 -1.93 -6.17
N LEU A 234 3.71 -3.20 -5.79
CA LEU A 234 3.00 -4.20 -6.59
C LEU A 234 1.56 -3.77 -6.88
N LEU A 235 0.84 -3.31 -5.86
CA LEU A 235 -0.54 -2.84 -6.02
C LEU A 235 -0.61 -1.61 -6.93
N GLY A 236 0.32 -0.67 -6.80
CA GLY A 236 0.41 0.49 -7.68
C GLY A 236 0.70 0.13 -9.14
N LEU A 237 1.58 -0.84 -9.40
CA LEU A 237 1.81 -1.37 -10.75
C LEU A 237 0.56 -2.03 -11.31
N ARG A 238 -0.11 -2.86 -10.51
CA ARG A 238 -1.35 -3.53 -10.91
C ARG A 238 -2.41 -2.53 -11.33
N GLU A 239 -2.58 -1.44 -10.59
CA GLU A 239 -3.53 -0.38 -10.91
C GLU A 239 -3.21 0.32 -12.25
N ILE A 240 -1.93 0.67 -12.47
CA ILE A 240 -1.47 1.29 -13.71
C ILE A 240 -1.75 0.34 -14.89
N LEU A 241 -1.34 -0.93 -14.78
CA LEU A 241 -1.52 -1.90 -15.86
C LEU A 241 -2.99 -2.21 -16.11
N ALA A 242 -3.83 -2.29 -15.07
CA ALA A 242 -5.28 -2.45 -15.24
C ALA A 242 -5.88 -1.32 -16.09
N THR A 243 -5.45 -0.08 -15.83
CA THR A 243 -5.87 1.08 -16.62
C THR A 243 -5.43 0.98 -18.08
N GLU A 244 -4.18 0.59 -18.34
CA GLU A 244 -3.66 0.46 -19.69
C GLU A 244 -4.29 -0.72 -20.46
N VAL A 245 -4.58 -1.83 -19.77
CA VAL A 245 -5.35 -2.95 -20.33
C VAL A 245 -6.75 -2.50 -20.73
N GLN A 246 -7.44 -1.73 -19.89
CA GLN A 246 -8.77 -1.19 -20.22
C GLN A 246 -8.72 -0.29 -21.47
N LYS A 247 -7.70 0.58 -21.57
CA LYS A 247 -7.49 1.41 -22.78
C LYS A 247 -7.30 0.57 -24.03
N ALA A 248 -6.54 -0.51 -23.94
CA ALA A 248 -6.26 -1.41 -25.05
C ALA A 248 -7.48 -2.23 -25.48
N LEU A 249 -8.27 -2.72 -24.53
CA LEU A 249 -9.47 -3.51 -24.81
C LEU A 249 -10.67 -2.65 -25.25
N HIS A 250 -10.73 -1.41 -24.80
CA HIS A 250 -11.85 -0.50 -25.04
C HIS A 250 -11.37 0.87 -25.55
N PRO A 251 -10.74 0.94 -26.74
CA PRO A 251 -10.13 2.17 -27.25
C PRO A 251 -11.14 3.32 -27.46
N ASP A 252 -12.41 2.98 -27.62
CA ASP A 252 -13.48 3.95 -27.80
C ASP A 252 -14.04 4.49 -26.48
N GLN A 253 -13.77 3.85 -25.35
CA GLN A 253 -14.24 4.32 -24.06
C GLN A 253 -13.39 5.48 -23.53
N VAL A 254 -14.06 6.40 -22.82
CA VAL A 254 -13.38 7.40 -22.01
C VAL A 254 -13.03 6.78 -20.67
N ILE A 255 -11.73 6.72 -20.39
CA ILE A 255 -11.20 6.23 -19.13
C ILE A 255 -10.64 7.42 -18.36
N SER A 256 -11.10 7.58 -17.13
CA SER A 256 -10.65 8.64 -16.22
C SER A 256 -9.57 8.11 -15.29
N THR A 257 -8.66 8.98 -14.88
CA THR A 257 -7.67 8.74 -13.83
C THR A 257 -7.78 9.88 -12.81
N PHE A 258 -7.85 9.56 -11.53
CA PHE A 258 -7.83 10.56 -10.47
C PHE A 258 -6.44 11.19 -10.38
N ILE A 259 -6.38 12.52 -10.35
CA ILE A 259 -5.11 13.27 -10.30
C ILE A 259 -5.09 14.24 -9.11
N THR A 260 -3.96 14.25 -8.40
CA THR A 260 -3.65 15.20 -7.33
C THR A 260 -2.13 15.33 -7.18
N ASN A 261 -1.65 16.47 -6.67
CA ASN A 261 -0.25 16.63 -6.28
C ASN A 261 0.00 16.26 -4.81
N ARG A 262 -0.98 15.69 -4.14
CA ARG A 262 -0.92 15.35 -2.72
C ARG A 262 -0.63 13.88 -2.50
N THR A 263 -0.05 13.57 -1.33
CA THR A 263 0.15 12.21 -0.81
C THR A 263 -0.86 11.91 0.29
N GLY A 264 -0.92 10.65 0.74
CA GLY A 264 -1.85 10.29 1.83
C GLY A 264 -3.32 10.38 1.42
N VAL A 265 -3.62 9.98 0.20
CA VAL A 265 -4.99 9.87 -0.32
C VAL A 265 -5.62 8.59 0.19
N GLU A 266 -6.77 8.70 0.82
CA GLU A 266 -7.66 7.60 1.19
C GLU A 266 -8.88 7.63 0.24
N GLY A 267 -9.19 6.52 -0.43
CA GLY A 267 -10.13 6.51 -1.55
C GLY A 267 -9.47 6.93 -2.86
N GLY A 268 -10.24 7.12 -3.92
CA GLY A 268 -9.68 7.48 -5.23
C GLY A 268 -10.74 7.66 -6.32
N LEU A 269 -10.44 7.16 -7.51
CA LEU A 269 -11.30 7.32 -8.68
C LEU A 269 -12.71 6.76 -8.46
N ALA A 270 -12.82 5.60 -7.82
CA ALA A 270 -14.12 4.95 -7.60
C ALA A 270 -15.04 5.85 -6.79
N GLU A 271 -14.56 6.37 -5.65
CA GLU A 271 -15.36 7.18 -4.74
C GLU A 271 -15.72 8.57 -5.31
N VAL A 272 -14.89 9.10 -6.21
CA VAL A 272 -15.13 10.44 -6.79
C VAL A 272 -15.86 10.38 -8.13
N THR A 273 -16.20 9.20 -8.62
CA THR A 273 -16.90 9.03 -9.90
C THR A 273 -18.06 8.04 -9.87
N ASP A 274 -18.52 7.60 -8.70
CA ASP A 274 -19.60 6.61 -8.55
C ASP A 274 -21.01 7.23 -8.63
N GLY A 275 -21.10 8.54 -8.54
CA GLY A 275 -22.37 9.28 -8.50
C GLY A 275 -23.02 9.30 -7.12
N ASP A 276 -22.34 8.83 -6.07
CA ASP A 276 -22.83 8.80 -4.68
C ASP A 276 -22.17 9.89 -3.84
N LEU A 277 -22.90 10.91 -3.45
CA LEU A 277 -22.39 11.96 -2.56
C LEU A 277 -22.13 11.49 -1.11
N GLY A 278 -22.42 10.24 -0.79
CA GLY A 278 -22.09 9.60 0.48
C GLY A 278 -20.65 9.08 0.57
N THR A 279 -20.04 8.79 -0.56
CA THR A 279 -18.63 8.37 -0.68
C THR A 279 -17.71 9.58 -0.87
N HIS A 280 -16.42 9.42 -0.66
CA HIS A 280 -15.44 10.49 -0.89
C HIS A 280 -14.01 9.96 -0.93
N ALA A 281 -13.14 10.66 -1.64
CA ALA A 281 -11.70 10.57 -1.45
C ALA A 281 -11.26 11.63 -0.44
N LEU A 282 -10.42 11.24 0.52
CA LEU A 282 -9.93 12.10 1.59
C LEU A 282 -8.41 12.26 1.49
N ILE A 283 -7.94 13.50 1.50
CA ILE A 283 -6.53 13.85 1.36
C ILE A 283 -6.03 14.46 2.68
N LYS A 284 -5.32 13.66 3.49
CA LYS A 284 -4.89 14.01 4.85
C LYS A 284 -3.47 14.54 4.96
N SER A 285 -2.58 14.19 4.05
CA SER A 285 -1.17 14.51 4.19
C SER A 285 -0.65 15.45 3.09
N PRO A 286 0.10 16.49 3.46
CA PRO A 286 0.30 17.03 4.80
C PRO A 286 -0.99 17.63 5.38
N ASN A 287 -1.07 17.82 6.70
CA ASN A 287 -2.23 18.40 7.39
C ASN A 287 -2.30 19.92 7.19
N SER A 288 -2.33 20.36 5.96
CA SER A 288 -2.52 21.75 5.52
C SER A 288 -2.87 21.75 4.04
N ILE A 289 -3.51 22.78 3.57
CA ILE A 289 -3.75 23.04 2.14
C ILE A 289 -2.84 24.18 1.73
N LYS A 290 -2.17 24.07 0.60
CA LYS A 290 -1.34 25.11 0.03
C LYS A 290 -1.88 25.58 -1.30
N THR A 291 -1.66 26.85 -1.60
CA THR A 291 -1.91 27.41 -2.92
C THR A 291 -1.23 26.55 -3.98
N GLY A 292 -1.99 26.08 -4.95
CA GLY A 292 -1.51 25.15 -5.96
C GLY A 292 -1.81 23.66 -5.69
N ASP A 293 -2.34 23.31 -4.50
CA ASP A 293 -2.87 21.98 -4.28
C ASP A 293 -4.09 21.73 -5.16
N TYR A 294 -4.18 20.56 -5.77
CA TYR A 294 -5.26 20.26 -6.68
C TYR A 294 -5.78 18.83 -6.57
N ILE A 295 -7.01 18.66 -7.06
CA ILE A 295 -7.67 17.39 -7.33
C ILE A 295 -8.36 17.45 -8.68
N GLY A 296 -8.49 16.33 -9.37
CA GLY A 296 -9.14 16.32 -10.67
C GLY A 296 -9.21 14.95 -11.31
N LEU A 297 -9.64 14.96 -12.57
CA LEU A 297 -9.66 13.80 -13.46
C LEU A 297 -8.86 14.08 -14.71
N LYS A 298 -8.02 13.15 -15.12
CA LYS A 298 -7.37 13.12 -16.42
C LYS A 298 -8.01 12.03 -17.28
N PHE A 299 -8.27 12.33 -18.55
CA PHE A 299 -8.89 11.42 -19.49
C PHE A 299 -7.85 10.83 -20.45
N ASN A 300 -8.08 9.60 -20.92
CA ASN A 300 -7.22 8.96 -21.91
C ASN A 300 -7.31 9.61 -23.31
N LYS A 301 -8.35 10.37 -23.56
CA LYS A 301 -8.58 11.17 -24.80
C LYS A 301 -9.37 12.43 -24.44
N ALA A 302 -9.37 13.42 -25.34
CA ALA A 302 -10.18 14.61 -25.16
C ALA A 302 -11.69 14.26 -25.10
N VAL A 303 -12.37 14.83 -24.13
CA VAL A 303 -13.81 14.64 -23.87
C VAL A 303 -14.55 15.92 -24.20
N PRO A 304 -15.61 15.86 -25.01
CA PRO A 304 -16.52 16.99 -25.15
C PRO A 304 -17.18 17.28 -23.79
N LEU A 305 -16.75 18.36 -23.16
CA LEU A 305 -17.22 18.76 -21.81
C LEU A 305 -18.40 19.71 -21.97
N GLN A 306 -19.59 19.23 -21.60
CA GLN A 306 -20.83 20.02 -21.57
C GLN A 306 -21.14 20.49 -20.17
N ASN A 307 -21.03 19.58 -19.22
CA ASN A 307 -21.31 19.84 -17.82
C ASN A 307 -20.20 19.28 -16.94
N LEU A 308 -19.87 20.01 -15.87
CA LEU A 308 -18.88 19.60 -14.87
C LEU A 308 -19.39 19.96 -13.49
N THR A 309 -19.35 19.01 -12.57
CA THR A 309 -19.70 19.28 -11.16
C THR A 309 -18.59 18.78 -10.25
N PHE A 310 -18.16 19.62 -9.32
CA PHE A 310 -17.34 19.24 -8.17
C PHE A 310 -18.18 19.27 -6.90
N ALA A 311 -18.17 18.19 -6.13
CA ALA A 311 -18.74 18.12 -4.79
C ALA A 311 -17.62 17.94 -3.78
N MET A 312 -17.35 18.97 -2.98
CA MET A 312 -16.27 18.99 -1.99
C MET A 312 -16.75 18.62 -0.60
N GLY A 313 -15.80 18.37 0.31
CA GLY A 313 -16.04 17.98 1.69
C GLY A 313 -16.44 16.51 1.84
N THR A 314 -16.76 16.12 3.07
CA THR A 314 -17.41 14.83 3.38
C THR A 314 -18.88 15.05 3.71
N GLN A 315 -19.67 13.98 3.75
CA GLN A 315 -21.05 14.07 4.20
C GLN A 315 -21.14 14.52 5.66
N ALA A 316 -20.21 14.04 6.50
CA ALA A 316 -20.17 14.38 7.91
C ALA A 316 -19.56 15.76 8.19
N ASN A 317 -18.64 16.21 7.35
CA ASN A 317 -17.96 17.49 7.50
C ASN A 317 -17.82 18.20 6.13
N PRO A 318 -18.80 19.00 5.73
CA PRO A 318 -18.76 19.74 4.46
C PRO A 318 -17.67 20.84 4.43
N ARG A 319 -17.00 21.10 5.57
CA ARG A 319 -15.91 22.09 5.67
C ARG A 319 -14.53 21.54 5.34
N ASP A 320 -14.39 20.25 5.09
CA ASP A 320 -13.13 19.63 4.62
C ASP A 320 -12.91 19.96 3.14
N THR A 321 -12.63 21.23 2.86
CA THR A 321 -12.59 21.82 1.51
C THR A 321 -11.45 22.81 1.36
N PHE A 322 -11.20 23.25 0.13
CA PHE A 322 -10.41 24.47 -0.12
C PHE A 322 -11.15 25.70 0.41
N ASN A 323 -10.43 26.73 0.89
CA ASN A 323 -11.04 28.01 1.21
C ASN A 323 -11.46 28.74 -0.05
N ASN A 324 -10.55 28.83 -1.01
CA ASN A 324 -10.78 29.39 -2.33
C ASN A 324 -10.11 28.48 -3.36
N ALA A 325 -10.77 28.32 -4.48
CA ALA A 325 -10.23 27.53 -5.58
C ALA A 325 -10.74 28.06 -6.92
N LYS A 326 -10.04 27.70 -7.97
CA LYS A 326 -10.50 27.83 -9.35
C LYS A 326 -10.60 26.46 -9.98
N VAL A 327 -11.45 26.32 -10.97
CA VAL A 327 -11.56 25.13 -11.79
C VAL A 327 -10.90 25.37 -13.13
N GLU A 328 -10.12 24.40 -13.54
CA GLU A 328 -9.39 24.46 -14.81
C GLU A 328 -9.64 23.18 -15.60
N TYR A 329 -9.58 23.32 -16.93
CA TYR A 329 -9.52 22.19 -17.83
C TYR A 329 -8.23 22.23 -18.67
N LEU A 330 -7.70 21.06 -19.01
CA LEU A 330 -6.57 20.91 -19.93
C LEU A 330 -7.10 20.85 -21.35
N ASN A 331 -6.75 21.83 -22.17
CA ASN A 331 -7.19 21.90 -23.56
C ASN A 331 -6.40 20.92 -24.48
N GLU A 332 -6.71 20.90 -25.77
CA GLU A 332 -6.07 20.05 -26.75
C GLU A 332 -4.59 20.40 -26.98
N ASN A 333 -4.17 21.62 -26.67
CA ASN A 333 -2.79 22.10 -26.75
C ASN A 333 -1.98 21.83 -25.47
N ASP A 334 -2.52 21.07 -24.53
CA ASP A 334 -1.90 20.79 -23.22
C ASP A 334 -1.72 22.03 -22.32
N GLU A 335 -2.60 23.01 -22.46
CA GLU A 335 -2.62 24.21 -21.63
C GLU A 335 -3.79 24.16 -20.63
N TRP A 336 -3.51 24.53 -19.36
CA TRP A 336 -4.56 24.67 -18.36
C TRP A 336 -5.28 26.00 -18.52
N VAL A 337 -6.57 25.93 -18.75
CA VAL A 337 -7.46 27.08 -18.95
C VAL A 337 -8.45 27.15 -17.80
N THR A 338 -8.54 28.32 -17.16
CA THR A 338 -9.48 28.53 -16.05
C THR A 338 -10.91 28.72 -16.58
N LEU A 339 -11.85 27.99 -15.97
CA LEU A 339 -13.29 28.28 -16.13
C LEU A 339 -13.64 29.50 -15.27
N SER A 340 -14.17 30.53 -15.90
CA SER A 340 -14.32 31.85 -15.27
C SER A 340 -15.39 31.91 -14.20
N GLU A 341 -16.47 31.17 -14.36
CA GLU A 341 -17.61 31.16 -13.44
C GLU A 341 -18.27 29.78 -13.42
N PRO A 342 -18.83 29.35 -12.27
CA PRO A 342 -18.76 29.98 -10.97
C PRO A 342 -17.39 29.78 -10.27
N SER A 343 -17.04 30.69 -9.36
CA SER A 343 -15.85 30.55 -8.51
C SER A 343 -16.17 29.81 -7.21
N TYR A 344 -15.16 29.10 -6.65
CA TYR A 344 -15.31 28.37 -5.41
C TYR A 344 -14.74 29.16 -4.22
N THR A 345 -15.56 29.42 -3.22
CA THR A 345 -15.22 30.23 -2.02
C THR A 345 -15.21 29.40 -0.73
N GLY A 346 -15.37 28.07 -0.82
CA GLY A 346 -15.43 27.15 0.33
C GLY A 346 -16.81 26.96 0.94
N ASN A 347 -17.83 27.65 0.41
CA ASN A 347 -19.21 27.57 0.91
C ASN A 347 -20.15 26.80 -0.01
N GLU A 348 -19.74 26.51 -1.22
CA GLU A 348 -20.53 25.84 -2.24
C GLU A 348 -20.43 24.31 -2.04
N PRO A 349 -21.51 23.61 -1.62
CA PRO A 349 -21.46 22.15 -1.48
C PRO A 349 -21.29 21.44 -2.84
N LEU A 350 -21.80 22.08 -3.90
CA LEU A 350 -21.71 21.63 -5.28
C LEU A 350 -21.35 22.82 -6.17
N LEU A 351 -20.23 22.73 -6.86
CA LEU A 351 -19.83 23.70 -7.86
C LEU A 351 -20.16 23.15 -9.24
N LYS A 352 -21.12 23.78 -9.93
CA LYS A 352 -21.65 23.31 -11.22
C LYS A 352 -21.28 24.26 -12.35
N PHE A 353 -20.81 23.69 -13.43
CA PHE A 353 -20.58 24.36 -14.71
C PHE A 353 -21.47 23.70 -15.76
N GLU A 354 -22.21 24.46 -16.50
CA GLU A 354 -23.18 23.97 -17.48
C GLU A 354 -22.97 24.68 -18.84
N ASN A 355 -23.31 23.98 -19.91
CA ASN A 355 -23.24 24.51 -21.29
C ASN A 355 -21.82 24.95 -21.71
N LEU A 356 -20.78 24.22 -21.29
CA LEU A 356 -19.38 24.60 -21.50
C LEU A 356 -18.95 24.52 -22.97
N ASN A 357 -19.38 23.51 -23.73
CA ASN A 357 -19.06 23.29 -25.14
C ASN A 357 -17.55 23.36 -25.46
N ILE A 358 -16.73 22.70 -24.64
CA ILE A 358 -15.28 22.66 -24.77
C ILE A 358 -14.78 21.20 -24.87
N ASN A 359 -13.57 20.99 -25.41
CA ASN A 359 -12.89 19.71 -25.35
C ASN A 359 -11.85 19.75 -24.23
N ALA A 360 -11.86 18.76 -23.34
CA ALA A 360 -10.97 18.68 -22.21
C ALA A 360 -10.21 17.34 -22.15
N LYS A 361 -8.89 17.37 -22.02
CA LYS A 361 -8.05 16.21 -21.70
C LYS A 361 -8.01 15.91 -20.19
N ALA A 362 -8.29 16.91 -19.38
CA ALA A 362 -8.37 16.79 -17.92
C ALA A 362 -9.21 17.93 -17.34
N VAL A 363 -9.69 17.74 -16.13
CA VAL A 363 -10.32 18.80 -15.32
C VAL A 363 -9.73 18.75 -13.91
N ARG A 364 -9.55 19.93 -13.30
CA ARG A 364 -9.08 20.00 -11.90
C ARG A 364 -9.67 21.19 -11.17
N MET A 365 -9.80 21.04 -9.86
CA MET A 365 -9.98 22.15 -8.94
C MET A 365 -8.65 22.40 -8.23
N ILE A 366 -8.17 23.63 -8.22
CA ILE A 366 -6.89 24.03 -7.67
C ILE A 366 -7.07 25.13 -6.62
N ALA A 367 -6.46 24.92 -5.43
CA ALA A 367 -6.52 25.88 -4.34
C ALA A 367 -5.81 27.18 -4.69
N THR A 368 -6.43 28.32 -4.39
CA THR A 368 -5.88 29.66 -4.61
C THR A 368 -5.51 30.37 -3.32
N SER A 369 -5.72 29.73 -2.16
CA SER A 369 -5.30 30.22 -0.86
C SER A 369 -4.88 29.09 0.07
N ASP A 370 -3.98 29.40 1.00
CA ASP A 370 -3.50 28.47 2.02
C ASP A 370 -4.54 28.27 3.13
N ARG A 371 -4.52 27.09 3.75
CA ARG A 371 -5.28 26.75 4.94
C ARG A 371 -4.49 25.77 5.81
N GLU A 372 -4.25 26.14 7.06
CA GLU A 372 -3.46 25.33 8.00
C GLU A 372 -4.35 24.41 8.86
N ASN A 373 -3.75 23.36 9.39
CA ASN A 373 -4.36 22.40 10.31
C ASN A 373 -5.67 21.81 9.79
N THR A 374 -5.69 21.45 8.52
CA THR A 374 -6.84 20.89 7.86
C THR A 374 -6.45 19.95 6.72
N TRP A 375 -7.36 19.09 6.36
CA TRP A 375 -7.35 18.27 5.16
C TRP A 375 -8.52 18.68 4.25
N PHE A 376 -8.63 18.04 3.12
CA PHE A 376 -9.78 18.23 2.24
C PHE A 376 -10.27 16.91 1.67
N ALA A 377 -11.51 16.88 1.29
CA ALA A 377 -12.16 15.74 0.68
C ALA A 377 -12.91 16.15 -0.59
N VAL A 378 -13.08 15.23 -1.50
CA VAL A 378 -13.93 15.34 -2.67
C VAL A 378 -14.88 14.16 -2.74
N ARG A 379 -16.18 14.45 -2.83
CA ARG A 379 -17.23 13.43 -2.90
C ARG A 379 -17.52 13.00 -4.32
N GLU A 380 -17.43 13.95 -5.27
CA GLU A 380 -17.79 13.66 -6.65
C GLU A 380 -17.14 14.65 -7.62
N ILE A 381 -16.68 14.13 -8.75
CA ILE A 381 -16.28 14.89 -9.94
C ILE A 381 -17.11 14.34 -11.11
N ALA A 382 -18.27 14.94 -11.34
CA ALA A 382 -19.18 14.48 -12.39
C ALA A 382 -18.92 15.21 -13.71
N VAL A 383 -18.65 14.46 -14.76
CA VAL A 383 -18.43 14.94 -16.13
C VAL A 383 -19.59 14.49 -16.99
N ASN A 384 -20.31 15.43 -17.58
CA ASN A 384 -21.46 15.20 -18.46
C ASN A 384 -22.56 14.31 -17.89
N ARG A 385 -22.69 14.26 -16.57
CA ARG A 385 -23.73 13.50 -15.88
C ARG A 385 -24.26 14.27 -14.68
N PRO A 386 -25.53 14.03 -14.32
CA PRO A 386 -26.09 14.61 -13.11
C PRO A 386 -25.41 14.02 -11.87
N VAL A 387 -25.38 14.79 -10.80
CA VAL A 387 -25.01 14.30 -9.46
C VAL A 387 -26.29 14.02 -8.71
N GLU A 388 -26.46 12.79 -8.28
CA GLU A 388 -27.60 12.39 -7.46
C GLU A 388 -27.31 12.65 -5.99
N VAL A 389 -28.29 13.14 -5.24
CA VAL A 389 -28.10 13.52 -3.82
C VAL A 389 -27.89 12.31 -2.92
N SER A 390 -28.35 11.15 -3.31
CA SER A 390 -27.96 9.81 -2.83
C SER A 390 -28.61 8.78 -3.74
N ARG A 391 -27.87 7.74 -4.14
CA ARG A 391 -28.54 6.54 -4.62
C ARG A 391 -29.27 5.90 -3.44
N PRO A 392 -30.54 5.53 -3.56
CA PRO A 392 -31.16 4.71 -2.54
C PRO A 392 -30.30 3.43 -2.44
N LYS A 393 -29.66 3.24 -1.30
CA LYS A 393 -28.91 2.01 -1.05
C LYS A 393 -29.89 0.85 -1.27
N GLN A 394 -29.60 0.01 -2.23
CA GLN A 394 -30.33 -1.23 -2.39
C GLN A 394 -30.18 -2.00 -1.07
N ALA A 395 -31.28 -2.23 -0.37
CA ALA A 395 -31.24 -2.94 0.89
C ALA A 395 -30.77 -4.38 0.62
N ALA A 396 -29.49 -4.63 0.87
CA ALA A 396 -28.96 -5.98 0.84
C ALA A 396 -29.15 -6.60 2.23
N THR A 397 -29.77 -7.77 2.27
CA THR A 397 -29.82 -8.57 3.50
C THR A 397 -28.62 -9.51 3.51
N VAL A 398 -27.68 -9.26 4.43
CA VAL A 398 -26.57 -10.16 4.68
C VAL A 398 -26.95 -11.09 5.82
N THR A 399 -26.87 -12.40 5.56
CA THR A 399 -27.08 -13.42 6.58
C THR A 399 -25.76 -14.12 6.84
N ILE A 400 -25.33 -14.13 8.11
CA ILE A 400 -24.17 -14.93 8.53
C ILE A 400 -24.64 -16.31 9.03
N SER A 401 -23.75 -17.30 8.98
CA SER A 401 -24.03 -18.62 9.54
C SER A 401 -24.38 -18.52 11.04
N PRO A 402 -25.32 -19.33 11.57
CA PRO A 402 -25.71 -19.30 12.98
C PRO A 402 -24.57 -19.56 13.98
N ASN A 403 -23.49 -20.21 13.52
CA ASN A 403 -22.29 -20.47 14.33
C ASN A 403 -21.23 -19.38 14.22
N LEU A 404 -21.54 -18.26 13.58
CA LEU A 404 -20.66 -17.10 13.50
C LEU A 404 -21.26 -15.92 14.26
N MET A 405 -20.40 -15.12 14.84
CA MET A 405 -20.76 -13.86 15.51
C MET A 405 -19.84 -12.74 15.05
N TYR A 406 -20.33 -11.50 15.04
CA TYR A 406 -19.50 -10.33 14.78
C TYR A 406 -18.58 -10.04 15.97
N LYS A 407 -17.31 -9.78 15.72
CA LYS A 407 -16.32 -9.35 16.72
C LYS A 407 -15.95 -7.87 16.59
N TYR A 408 -15.36 -7.33 17.63
CA TYR A 408 -14.78 -5.97 17.69
C TYR A 408 -15.75 -4.85 17.29
N ASN A 409 -17.02 -4.99 17.68
CA ASN A 409 -18.08 -4.05 17.34
C ASN A 409 -18.32 -3.87 15.83
N THR A 410 -17.86 -4.82 15.01
CA THR A 410 -18.20 -4.85 13.60
C THR A 410 -19.64 -5.35 13.41
N THR A 411 -20.25 -5.00 12.30
CA THR A 411 -21.65 -5.33 11.99
C THR A 411 -21.82 -5.61 10.50
N VAL A 412 -22.99 -6.02 10.10
CA VAL A 412 -23.36 -6.12 8.68
C VAL A 412 -23.19 -4.78 7.93
N GLY A 413 -23.23 -3.67 8.64
CA GLY A 413 -23.05 -2.34 8.03
C GLY A 413 -21.71 -2.21 7.30
N GLN A 414 -20.63 -2.76 7.84
CA GLN A 414 -19.32 -2.72 7.18
C GLN A 414 -19.23 -3.60 5.92
N ILE A 415 -20.14 -4.56 5.77
CA ILE A 415 -20.20 -5.42 4.56
C ILE A 415 -21.01 -4.75 3.45
N THR A 416 -21.93 -3.87 3.80
CA THR A 416 -22.92 -3.29 2.88
C THR A 416 -22.80 -1.78 2.71
N ASP A 417 -21.75 -1.16 3.21
CA ASP A 417 -21.54 0.28 3.16
C ASP A 417 -20.97 0.79 1.82
N GLY A 418 -20.63 -0.14 0.91
CA GLY A 418 -20.09 0.16 -0.40
C GLY A 418 -18.63 0.64 -0.35
N ARG A 419 -17.90 0.33 0.71
CA ARG A 419 -16.48 0.69 0.89
C ARG A 419 -15.60 -0.55 0.86
N ASP A 420 -14.54 -0.52 0.08
CA ASP A 420 -13.58 -1.63 -0.03
C ASP A 420 -12.58 -1.68 1.15
N ASN A 421 -12.53 -0.60 1.94
CA ASN A 421 -11.60 -0.44 3.07
C ASN A 421 -12.27 -0.65 4.44
N THR A 422 -13.50 -1.11 4.49
CA THR A 422 -14.20 -1.51 5.71
C THR A 422 -14.39 -3.03 5.72
N GLU A 423 -14.36 -3.61 6.90
CA GLU A 423 -14.50 -5.03 7.08
C GLU A 423 -15.39 -5.37 8.28
N ALA A 424 -16.08 -6.50 8.20
CA ALA A 424 -16.73 -7.09 9.36
C ALA A 424 -15.96 -8.34 9.77
N MET A 425 -15.49 -8.35 10.99
CA MET A 425 -14.78 -9.49 11.53
C MET A 425 -15.79 -10.48 12.14
N LEU A 426 -15.66 -11.74 11.75
CA LEU A 426 -16.51 -12.82 12.23
C LEU A 426 -15.68 -13.85 13.01
N ALA A 427 -16.26 -14.43 14.02
CA ALA A 427 -15.69 -15.54 14.76
C ALA A 427 -16.72 -16.62 15.03
N ASN A 428 -16.26 -17.80 15.43
CA ASN A 428 -17.12 -18.90 15.81
C ASN A 428 -17.90 -18.55 17.09
N ALA A 429 -19.22 -18.63 17.05
CA ALA A 429 -20.10 -18.30 18.18
C ALA A 429 -19.95 -19.27 19.37
N ASP A 430 -19.46 -20.49 19.13
CA ASP A 430 -19.25 -21.51 20.18
C ASP A 430 -17.95 -21.30 20.97
N ARG A 431 -17.11 -20.33 20.61
CA ARG A 431 -15.90 -19.97 21.35
C ARG A 431 -16.19 -18.83 22.33
N THR A 432 -16.28 -19.17 23.59
CA THR A 432 -16.16 -18.22 24.70
C THR A 432 -14.69 -17.83 24.84
N ASP A 433 -14.23 -16.88 24.03
CA ASP A 433 -12.96 -16.20 24.29
C ASP A 433 -13.18 -15.26 25.47
N THR A 434 -12.70 -15.67 26.63
CA THR A 434 -12.51 -14.82 27.80
C THR A 434 -11.24 -13.98 27.64
#